data_464fc14eb27955e6831f4d16cc7fbb3b
#
_entry.id   464fc14eb27955e6831f4d16cc7fbb3b
#
_cell.length_a   1.000
_cell.length_b   1.000
_cell.length_c   1.000
_cell.angle_alpha   90.00
_cell.angle_beta   90.00
_cell.angle_gamma   90.00
#
_symmetry.space_group_name_H-M   'P 1'
#
loop_
_entity.id
_entity.type
_entity.pdbx_description
1 polymer ?
#
loop_
_entity_poly.entity_id
_entity_poly.type
_entity_poly.pdbx_seq_one_letter_code
_entity_poly.pdbx_strand_id
1 'polypeptide(L)'
;MDDLLERLQENGIHVNNEVAQAMKDVFIGYFTDFVLEPFWHDRPVPFLITESDATKTVSAPHMIVTLLHHLELREGQHVLLIGAKGGYIAALIDYIIGKDGMVTVVEPHPQVLEHSSERLEFHESKGTIRVITPISLDGEDELNRAVDRVLITGAIREIPLSVAGLVDDGGFVLGPFGGPIQQQLMKKERQGVQWMDTELGPVVFGPMDLHEAERGPLDPRTLAEHIEDALS
;
A
#
# COMPACT_ATOMS: atom_id res chain seq x y z
N MET A 1 10.80 -11.66 15.30
CA MET A 1 10.90 -11.36 13.86
C MET A 1 11.77 -12.39 13.13
N ASP A 2 12.97 -12.72 13.62
CA ASP A 2 13.88 -13.65 12.92
C ASP A 2 13.24 -14.99 12.56
N ASP A 3 12.58 -15.66 13.51
CA ASP A 3 11.90 -16.95 13.27
C ASP A 3 10.78 -16.84 12.20
N LEU A 4 10.12 -15.68 12.11
CA LEU A 4 9.11 -15.45 11.07
C LEU A 4 9.75 -15.33 9.69
N LEU A 5 10.80 -14.51 9.57
CA LEU A 5 11.50 -14.31 8.31
C LEU A 5 12.16 -15.59 7.80
N GLU A 6 12.74 -16.41 8.70
CA GLU A 6 13.30 -17.71 8.37
C GLU A 6 12.21 -18.65 7.79
N ARG A 7 11.06 -18.77 8.46
CA ARG A 7 9.96 -19.58 7.93
C ARG A 7 9.43 -19.08 6.58
N LEU A 8 9.39 -17.76 6.35
CA LEU A 8 9.01 -17.22 5.05
C LEU A 8 9.98 -17.66 3.96
N GLN A 9 11.30 -17.61 4.23
CA GLN A 9 12.33 -18.08 3.30
C GLN A 9 12.25 -19.59 3.04
N GLU A 10 12.01 -20.39 4.07
CA GLU A 10 11.78 -21.84 3.95
C GLU A 10 10.56 -22.17 3.08
N ASN A 11 9.52 -21.31 3.11
CA ASN A 11 8.34 -21.41 2.27
C ASN A 11 8.51 -20.79 0.87
N GLY A 12 9.74 -20.42 0.49
CA GLY A 12 10.06 -19.91 -0.85
C GLY A 12 9.79 -18.43 -1.07
N ILE A 13 9.49 -17.66 -0.01
CA ILE A 13 9.35 -16.21 -0.11
C ILE A 13 10.74 -15.58 -0.13
N HIS A 14 11.01 -14.77 -1.15
CA HIS A 14 12.29 -14.08 -1.24
C HIS A 14 12.34 -12.87 -0.29
N VAL A 15 13.14 -12.99 0.76
CA VAL A 15 13.38 -11.94 1.76
C VAL A 15 14.74 -11.31 1.53
N ASN A 16 14.79 -10.08 1.02
CA ASN A 16 16.06 -9.34 0.92
C ASN A 16 16.48 -8.74 2.27
N ASN A 17 17.75 -8.38 2.41
CA ASN A 17 18.31 -7.93 3.68
C ASN A 17 17.71 -6.61 4.16
N GLU A 18 17.41 -5.69 3.24
CA GLU A 18 16.86 -4.37 3.55
C GLU A 18 15.45 -4.50 4.12
N VAL A 19 14.60 -5.33 3.51
CA VAL A 19 13.25 -5.62 4.01
C VAL A 19 13.31 -6.36 5.35
N ALA A 20 14.21 -7.35 5.49
CA ALA A 20 14.39 -8.07 6.73
C ALA A 20 14.78 -7.13 7.88
N GLN A 21 15.74 -6.22 7.62
CA GLN A 21 16.19 -5.27 8.64
C GLN A 21 15.10 -4.25 8.99
N ALA A 22 14.38 -3.71 7.99
CA ALA A 22 13.25 -2.82 8.23
C ALA A 22 12.18 -3.47 9.11
N MET A 23 11.80 -4.72 8.84
CA MET A 23 10.80 -5.44 9.65
C MET A 23 11.28 -5.75 11.08
N LYS A 24 12.60 -5.86 11.32
CA LYS A 24 13.17 -6.03 12.67
C LYS A 24 13.14 -4.74 13.47
N ASP A 25 13.46 -3.62 12.83
CA ASP A 25 13.64 -2.33 13.49
C ASP A 25 12.32 -1.54 13.62
N VAL A 26 11.39 -1.72 12.67
CA VAL A 26 10.07 -1.10 12.70
C VAL A 26 9.07 -2.06 13.35
N PHE A 27 8.71 -1.83 14.61
CA PHE A 27 7.83 -2.71 15.34
C PHE A 27 6.36 -2.54 14.92
N ILE A 28 5.75 -3.61 14.35
CA ILE A 28 4.34 -3.61 13.91
C ILE A 28 3.35 -3.17 15.00
N GLY A 29 3.64 -3.44 16.28
CA GLY A 29 2.78 -3.09 17.41
C GLY A 29 2.54 -1.58 17.59
N TYR A 30 3.33 -0.70 16.96
CA TYR A 30 3.06 0.74 16.97
C TYR A 30 1.90 1.13 16.02
N PHE A 31 1.50 0.26 15.11
CA PHE A 31 0.51 0.53 14.06
C PHE A 31 -0.85 -0.14 14.30
N THR A 32 -0.99 -0.86 15.41
CA THR A 32 -2.25 -1.53 15.78
C THR A 32 -2.34 -1.74 17.29
N ASP A 33 -3.55 -1.66 17.84
CA ASP A 33 -3.85 -2.01 19.23
C ASP A 33 -4.38 -3.46 19.37
N PHE A 34 -4.51 -4.17 18.24
CA PHE A 34 -4.96 -5.56 18.24
C PHE A 34 -3.81 -6.52 18.52
N VAL A 35 -4.17 -7.75 18.93
CA VAL A 35 -3.19 -8.81 19.21
C VAL A 35 -2.38 -9.18 17.96
N LEU A 36 -1.08 -9.34 18.11
CA LEU A 36 -0.14 -9.60 17.03
C LEU A 36 0.06 -11.09 16.70
N GLU A 37 -0.57 -11.99 17.43
CA GLU A 37 -0.39 -13.44 17.21
C GLU A 37 -0.65 -13.88 15.77
N PRO A 38 -1.70 -13.38 15.05
CA PRO A 38 -1.91 -13.71 13.65
C PRO A 38 -0.71 -13.32 12.76
N PHE A 39 -0.08 -12.17 13.03
CA PHE A 39 1.10 -11.71 12.28
C PHE A 39 2.28 -12.70 12.37
N TRP A 40 2.53 -13.20 13.60
CA TRP A 40 3.60 -14.18 13.81
C TRP A 40 3.31 -15.54 13.15
N HIS A 41 2.05 -15.80 12.78
CA HIS A 41 1.61 -16.98 12.01
C HIS A 41 1.35 -16.69 10.54
N ASP A 42 1.99 -15.62 10.02
CA ASP A 42 1.89 -15.21 8.63
C ASP A 42 0.43 -14.94 8.18
N ARG A 43 -0.32 -14.23 8.99
CA ARG A 43 -1.71 -13.83 8.73
C ARG A 43 -1.89 -12.32 8.85
N PRO A 44 -2.88 -11.74 8.15
CA PRO A 44 -3.23 -10.34 8.33
C PRO A 44 -3.62 -10.03 9.77
N VAL A 45 -3.31 -8.81 10.23
CA VAL A 45 -3.67 -8.32 11.57
C VAL A 45 -4.63 -7.15 11.43
N PRO A 46 -5.77 -7.14 12.16
CA PRO A 46 -6.61 -5.96 12.27
C PRO A 46 -5.82 -4.76 12.78
N PHE A 47 -6.14 -3.56 12.31
CA PHE A 47 -5.65 -2.32 12.90
C PHE A 47 -6.78 -1.35 13.20
N LEU A 48 -7.94 -1.51 12.57
CA LEU A 48 -9.11 -0.66 12.75
C LEU A 48 -10.38 -1.45 12.48
N ILE A 49 -11.42 -1.21 13.28
CA ILE A 49 -12.80 -1.55 12.98
C ILE A 49 -13.52 -0.23 12.70
N THR A 50 -14.04 -0.07 11.50
CA THR A 50 -14.73 1.16 11.09
C THR A 50 -16.11 1.28 11.72
N GLU A 51 -16.71 2.47 11.68
CA GLU A 51 -18.09 2.69 12.15
C GLU A 51 -19.12 1.83 11.42
N SER A 52 -18.82 1.36 10.21
CA SER A 52 -19.64 0.40 9.45
C SER A 52 -19.34 -1.07 9.77
N ASP A 53 -18.66 -1.37 10.87
CA ASP A 53 -18.22 -2.70 11.30
C ASP A 53 -17.26 -3.41 10.31
N ALA A 54 -16.67 -2.68 9.36
CA ALA A 54 -15.67 -3.26 8.47
C ALA A 54 -14.30 -3.32 9.15
N THR A 55 -13.72 -4.52 9.19
CA THR A 55 -12.36 -4.72 9.72
C THR A 55 -11.32 -4.37 8.67
N LYS A 56 -10.47 -3.41 8.98
CA LYS A 56 -9.29 -3.05 8.16
C LYS A 56 -8.05 -3.76 8.73
N THR A 57 -7.22 -4.31 7.84
CA THR A 57 -6.07 -5.14 8.23
C THR A 57 -4.76 -4.68 7.59
N VAL A 58 -3.68 -4.79 8.35
CA VAL A 58 -2.33 -4.88 7.80
C VAL A 58 -2.20 -6.22 7.08
N SER A 59 -1.56 -6.24 5.95
CA SER A 59 -1.34 -7.46 5.16
C SER A 59 -0.52 -8.50 5.92
N ALA A 60 -0.66 -9.78 5.55
CA ALA A 60 0.19 -10.84 6.07
C ALA A 60 1.68 -10.59 5.77
N PRO A 61 2.61 -11.03 6.63
CA PRO A 61 4.05 -10.85 6.45
C PRO A 61 4.59 -11.28 5.10
N HIS A 62 4.20 -12.46 4.59
CA HIS A 62 4.64 -12.90 3.25
C HIS A 62 4.28 -11.90 2.16
N MET A 63 3.07 -11.31 2.24
CA MET A 63 2.62 -10.33 1.26
C MET A 63 3.37 -9.01 1.38
N ILE A 64 3.64 -8.53 2.61
CA ILE A 64 4.46 -7.33 2.84
C ILE A 64 5.85 -7.52 2.25
N VAL A 65 6.51 -8.64 2.55
CA VAL A 65 7.83 -8.97 2.02
C VAL A 65 7.81 -9.03 0.50
N THR A 66 6.81 -9.71 -0.10
CA THR A 66 6.66 -9.80 -1.55
C THR A 66 6.50 -8.43 -2.20
N LEU A 67 5.63 -7.58 -1.67
CA LEU A 67 5.42 -6.23 -2.20
C LEU A 67 6.70 -5.39 -2.12
N LEU A 68 7.37 -5.37 -0.95
CA LEU A 68 8.58 -4.57 -0.76
C LEU A 68 9.77 -5.10 -1.57
N HIS A 69 9.87 -6.43 -1.77
CA HIS A 69 10.86 -7.03 -2.65
C HIS A 69 10.68 -6.54 -4.10
N HIS A 70 9.47 -6.61 -4.64
CA HIS A 70 9.19 -6.21 -6.01
C HIS A 70 9.10 -4.69 -6.20
N LEU A 71 9.04 -3.91 -5.12
CA LEU A 71 9.08 -2.46 -5.18
C LEU A 71 10.49 -1.92 -5.50
N GLU A 72 11.53 -2.75 -5.32
CA GLU A 72 12.93 -2.45 -5.69
C GLU A 72 13.39 -1.09 -5.12
N LEU A 73 13.17 -0.90 -3.82
CA LEU A 73 13.45 0.35 -3.12
C LEU A 73 14.95 0.66 -3.09
N ARG A 74 15.27 1.96 -3.18
CA ARG A 74 16.62 2.50 -3.08
C ARG A 74 16.62 3.77 -2.24
N GLU A 75 17.75 4.10 -1.64
CA GLU A 75 17.92 5.34 -0.89
C GLU A 75 17.56 6.58 -1.73
N GLY A 76 16.90 7.55 -1.10
CA GLY A 76 16.56 8.85 -1.68
C GLY A 76 15.36 8.84 -2.63
N GLN A 77 14.68 7.70 -2.86
CA GLN A 77 13.51 7.64 -3.74
C GLN A 77 12.30 8.39 -3.19
N HIS A 78 11.44 8.84 -4.09
CA HIS A 78 10.09 9.27 -3.78
C HIS A 78 9.11 8.13 -4.10
N VAL A 79 8.41 7.64 -3.06
CA VAL A 79 7.45 6.55 -3.17
C VAL A 79 6.05 7.06 -2.89
N LEU A 80 5.12 6.80 -3.80
CA LEU A 80 3.69 7.02 -3.61
C LEU A 80 3.04 5.71 -3.16
N LEU A 81 2.50 5.70 -1.94
CA LEU A 81 1.75 4.58 -1.38
C LEU A 81 0.26 4.88 -1.41
N ILE A 82 -0.51 4.12 -2.17
CA ILE A 82 -1.97 4.23 -2.24
C ILE A 82 -2.61 3.13 -1.41
N GLY A 83 -3.32 3.54 -0.34
CA GLY A 83 -3.84 2.67 0.70
C GLY A 83 -2.86 2.52 1.87
N ALA A 84 -3.12 3.22 2.96
CA ALA A 84 -2.21 3.35 4.10
C ALA A 84 -1.98 2.07 4.89
N LYS A 85 -2.98 1.15 4.91
CA LYS A 85 -2.88 -0.13 5.67
C LYS A 85 -2.42 0.06 7.12
N GLY A 86 -2.91 1.10 7.79
CA GLY A 86 -2.56 1.44 9.17
C GLY A 86 -1.20 2.12 9.36
N GLY A 87 -0.47 2.43 8.27
CA GLY A 87 0.81 3.13 8.30
C GLY A 87 2.05 2.23 8.30
N TYR A 88 1.94 0.95 8.66
CA TYR A 88 3.11 0.06 8.82
C TYR A 88 3.96 -0.06 7.54
N ILE A 89 3.33 -0.25 6.37
CA ILE A 89 4.05 -0.35 5.09
C ILE A 89 4.76 0.98 4.77
N ALA A 90 4.15 2.13 5.06
CA ALA A 90 4.78 3.43 4.88
C ALA A 90 6.06 3.58 5.73
N ALA A 91 6.01 3.15 6.98
CA ALA A 91 7.15 3.17 7.89
C ALA A 91 8.28 2.23 7.44
N LEU A 92 7.96 1.04 6.88
CA LEU A 92 8.96 0.14 6.31
C LEU A 92 9.63 0.74 5.06
N ILE A 93 8.84 1.37 4.18
CA ILE A 93 9.35 2.06 2.99
C ILE A 93 10.28 3.21 3.42
N ASP A 94 9.85 4.07 4.35
CA ASP A 94 10.65 5.18 4.89
C ASP A 94 11.99 4.70 5.47
N TYR A 95 11.95 3.60 6.23
CA TYR A 95 13.16 2.99 6.78
C TYR A 95 14.16 2.61 5.68
N ILE A 96 13.68 2.00 4.59
CA ILE A 96 14.53 1.50 3.49
C ILE A 96 15.07 2.64 2.62
N ILE A 97 14.23 3.63 2.26
CA ILE A 97 14.65 4.74 1.40
C ILE A 97 15.48 5.80 2.13
N GLY A 98 15.44 5.81 3.46
CA GLY A 98 16.32 6.61 4.29
C GLY A 98 16.05 8.11 4.29
N LYS A 99 17.00 8.87 4.85
CA LYS A 99 16.84 10.31 5.19
C LYS A 99 16.56 11.24 4.01
N ASP A 100 17.02 10.90 2.84
CA ASP A 100 16.86 11.73 1.62
C ASP A 100 15.62 11.28 0.81
N GLY A 101 14.91 10.26 1.29
CA GLY A 101 13.70 9.71 0.69
C GLY A 101 12.41 10.42 1.11
N MET A 102 11.35 10.18 0.35
CA MET A 102 10.01 10.68 0.64
C MET A 102 8.96 9.57 0.41
N VAL A 103 8.04 9.42 1.36
CA VAL A 103 6.84 8.58 1.21
C VAL A 103 5.63 9.50 1.22
N THR A 104 4.88 9.51 0.13
CA THR A 104 3.56 10.15 0.09
C THR A 104 2.50 9.06 0.18
N VAL A 105 1.72 9.08 1.24
CA VAL A 105 0.64 8.12 1.50
C VAL A 105 -0.68 8.76 1.09
N VAL A 106 -1.40 8.10 0.18
CA VAL A 106 -2.75 8.49 -0.24
C VAL A 106 -3.76 7.51 0.35
N GLU A 107 -4.68 8.01 1.17
CA GLU A 107 -5.69 7.18 1.79
C GLU A 107 -7.10 7.74 1.57
N PRO A 108 -7.97 7.02 0.83
CA PRO A 108 -9.32 7.51 0.55
C PRO A 108 -10.29 7.36 1.72
N HIS A 109 -10.09 6.39 2.63
CA HIS A 109 -11.00 6.14 3.73
C HIS A 109 -10.70 7.05 4.94
N PRO A 110 -11.61 7.95 5.38
CA PRO A 110 -11.32 8.95 6.41
C PRO A 110 -10.80 8.37 7.72
N GLN A 111 -11.41 7.30 8.25
CA GLN A 111 -11.01 6.69 9.51
C GLN A 111 -9.66 5.96 9.40
N VAL A 112 -9.32 5.41 8.23
CA VAL A 112 -7.99 4.82 7.97
C VAL A 112 -6.94 5.91 7.83
N LEU A 113 -7.28 7.04 7.19
CA LEU A 113 -6.44 8.23 7.08
C LEU A 113 -6.07 8.74 8.48
N GLU A 114 -7.08 9.00 9.33
CA GLU A 114 -6.91 9.48 10.71
C GLU A 114 -6.00 8.54 11.50
N HIS A 115 -6.37 7.25 11.58
CA HIS A 115 -5.57 6.24 12.28
C HIS A 115 -4.12 6.21 11.79
N SER A 116 -3.91 6.15 10.47
CA SER A 116 -2.57 6.03 9.91
C SER A 116 -1.73 7.30 10.14
N SER A 117 -2.35 8.48 10.08
CA SER A 117 -1.68 9.75 10.36
C SER A 117 -1.21 9.80 11.81
N GLU A 118 -2.08 9.46 12.77
CA GLU A 118 -1.72 9.41 14.19
C GLU A 118 -0.56 8.46 14.47
N ARG A 119 -0.60 7.23 13.88
CA ARG A 119 0.47 6.24 14.09
C ARG A 119 1.79 6.67 13.48
N LEU A 120 1.76 7.32 12.32
CA LEU A 120 2.96 7.82 11.64
C LEU A 120 3.56 9.06 12.31
N GLU A 121 2.78 9.89 13.02
CA GLU A 121 3.30 10.98 13.84
C GLU A 121 4.21 10.51 14.98
N PHE A 122 3.93 9.33 15.54
CA PHE A 122 4.76 8.73 16.60
C PHE A 122 5.93 7.89 16.07
N HIS A 123 5.95 7.63 14.74
CA HIS A 123 7.05 6.90 14.12
C HIS A 123 8.27 7.83 13.98
N GLU A 124 9.44 7.35 14.42
CA GLU A 124 10.73 8.03 14.20
C GLU A 124 11.14 7.87 12.73
N SER A 125 10.59 8.75 11.89
CA SER A 125 10.82 8.74 10.45
C SER A 125 12.29 8.98 10.12
N LYS A 126 12.82 8.25 9.15
CA LYS A 126 14.18 8.44 8.62
C LYS A 126 14.22 9.60 7.61
N GLY A 127 13.21 9.65 6.75
CA GLY A 127 13.03 10.64 5.70
C GLY A 127 11.79 11.52 5.94
N THR A 128 11.02 11.71 4.89
CA THR A 128 9.77 12.49 4.96
C THR A 128 8.58 11.58 4.66
N ILE A 129 7.62 11.52 5.58
CA ILE A 129 6.32 10.87 5.34
C ILE A 129 5.23 11.95 5.30
N ARG A 130 4.39 11.93 4.27
CA ARG A 130 3.20 12.77 4.14
C ARG A 130 1.98 11.88 3.96
N VAL A 131 0.90 12.18 4.67
CA VAL A 131 -0.39 11.47 4.50
C VAL A 131 -1.39 12.47 3.94
N ILE A 132 -1.97 12.14 2.79
CA ILE A 132 -2.89 13.02 2.06
C ILE A 132 -4.14 12.27 1.60
N THR A 133 -5.18 13.04 1.25
CA THR A 133 -6.39 12.51 0.61
C THR A 133 -6.21 12.41 -0.91
N PRO A 134 -7.02 11.61 -1.63
CA PRO A 134 -6.97 11.54 -3.09
C PRO A 134 -7.19 12.88 -3.79
N ILE A 135 -8.00 13.77 -3.24
CA ILE A 135 -8.27 15.11 -3.80
C ILE A 135 -6.99 15.95 -3.91
N SER A 136 -6.06 15.75 -2.97
CA SER A 136 -4.77 16.45 -2.99
C SER A 136 -3.83 16.00 -4.11
N LEU A 137 -4.10 14.85 -4.77
CA LEU A 137 -3.33 14.41 -5.95
C LEU A 137 -3.56 15.30 -7.18
N ASP A 138 -4.72 15.94 -7.27
CA ASP A 138 -5.08 16.82 -8.38
C ASP A 138 -4.62 18.28 -8.14
N GLY A 139 -4.08 18.57 -6.95
CA GLY A 139 -3.56 19.88 -6.57
C GLY A 139 -2.13 20.11 -7.06
N GLU A 140 -1.90 21.23 -7.78
CA GLU A 140 -0.61 21.54 -8.40
C GLU A 140 0.55 21.71 -7.40
N ASP A 141 0.29 21.88 -6.09
CA ASP A 141 1.30 22.29 -5.11
C ASP A 141 1.87 21.16 -4.22
N GLU A 142 1.21 20.00 -4.09
CA GLU A 142 1.61 19.01 -3.09
C GLU A 142 2.55 17.91 -3.62
N LEU A 143 2.54 17.62 -4.92
CA LEU A 143 3.40 16.64 -5.56
C LEU A 143 4.35 17.29 -6.59
N ASN A 144 5.08 18.31 -6.16
CA ASN A 144 6.07 19.03 -7.02
C ASN A 144 7.27 18.18 -7.46
N ARG A 145 7.28 16.87 -7.15
CA ARG A 145 8.36 15.97 -7.50
C ARG A 145 7.79 14.71 -8.12
N ALA A 146 8.35 14.32 -9.25
CA ALA A 146 8.04 13.02 -9.87
C ALA A 146 8.27 11.86 -8.91
N VAL A 147 7.51 10.79 -9.07
CA VAL A 147 7.55 9.59 -8.21
C VAL A 147 8.33 8.48 -8.89
N ASP A 148 9.29 7.91 -8.18
CA ASP A 148 10.08 6.77 -8.66
C ASP A 148 9.28 5.47 -8.61
N ARG A 149 8.46 5.31 -7.56
CA ARG A 149 7.72 4.07 -7.26
C ARG A 149 6.31 4.41 -6.80
N VAL A 150 5.36 3.62 -7.27
CA VAL A 150 3.99 3.62 -6.76
C VAL A 150 3.65 2.24 -6.26
N LEU A 151 3.21 2.13 -5.02
CA LEU A 151 2.64 0.90 -4.46
C LEU A 151 1.15 1.10 -4.21
N ILE A 152 0.32 0.24 -4.79
CA ILE A 152 -1.12 0.21 -4.56
C ILE A 152 -1.47 -1.03 -3.74
N THR A 153 -2.10 -0.86 -2.60
CA THR A 153 -2.40 -1.93 -1.63
C THR A 153 -3.84 -2.42 -1.68
N GLY A 154 -4.57 -2.08 -2.71
CA GLY A 154 -5.91 -2.57 -3.00
C GLY A 154 -6.09 -2.81 -4.49
N ALA A 155 -7.06 -3.66 -4.86
CA ALA A 155 -7.27 -4.06 -6.24
C ALA A 155 -7.82 -2.90 -7.10
N ILE A 156 -7.22 -2.72 -8.27
CA ILE A 156 -7.65 -1.74 -9.29
C ILE A 156 -7.73 -2.40 -10.65
N ARG A 157 -8.47 -1.81 -11.59
CA ARG A 157 -8.54 -2.31 -12.99
C ARG A 157 -7.46 -1.70 -13.86
N GLU A 158 -7.17 -0.41 -13.65
CA GLU A 158 -6.20 0.37 -14.42
C GLU A 158 -5.53 1.43 -13.53
N ILE A 159 -4.39 1.94 -13.98
CA ILE A 159 -3.70 3.02 -13.25
C ILE A 159 -4.54 4.31 -13.42
N PRO A 160 -4.96 4.96 -12.32
CA PRO A 160 -5.65 6.25 -12.41
C PRO A 160 -4.80 7.29 -13.16
N LEU A 161 -5.43 8.13 -13.98
CA LEU A 161 -4.71 9.14 -14.78
C LEU A 161 -3.92 10.12 -13.90
N SER A 162 -4.47 10.51 -12.74
CA SER A 162 -3.80 11.34 -11.74
C SER A 162 -2.49 10.71 -11.23
N VAL A 163 -2.45 9.38 -11.10
CA VAL A 163 -1.26 8.64 -10.68
C VAL A 163 -0.28 8.45 -11.84
N ALA A 164 -0.80 8.08 -13.03
CA ALA A 164 0.04 7.81 -14.20
C ALA A 164 0.91 9.02 -14.60
N GLY A 165 0.36 10.23 -14.43
CA GLY A 165 1.08 11.50 -14.73
C GLY A 165 2.25 11.78 -13.78
N LEU A 166 2.24 11.21 -12.58
CA LEU A 166 3.25 11.45 -11.54
C LEU A 166 4.48 10.54 -11.67
N VAL A 167 4.33 9.36 -12.29
CA VAL A 167 5.41 8.37 -12.38
C VAL A 167 6.49 8.85 -13.34
N ASP A 168 7.73 8.86 -12.89
CA ASP A 168 8.89 9.27 -13.72
C ASP A 168 9.20 8.22 -14.81
N ASP A 169 9.97 8.61 -15.82
CA ASP A 169 10.47 7.67 -16.84
C ASP A 169 11.40 6.65 -16.18
N GLY A 170 11.17 5.35 -16.37
CA GLY A 170 11.82 4.26 -15.65
C GLY A 170 11.27 4.02 -14.23
N GLY A 171 10.32 4.84 -13.77
CA GLY A 171 9.54 4.56 -12.59
C GLY A 171 8.44 3.52 -12.87
N PHE A 172 7.84 2.96 -11.82
CA PHE A 172 6.79 1.96 -12.02
C PHE A 172 5.70 1.97 -10.96
N VAL A 173 4.57 1.38 -11.32
CA VAL A 173 3.45 1.07 -10.45
C VAL A 173 3.45 -0.43 -10.14
N LEU A 174 3.43 -0.78 -8.86
CA LEU A 174 3.26 -2.13 -8.35
C LEU A 174 1.92 -2.21 -7.63
N GLY A 175 1.12 -3.21 -7.94
CA GLY A 175 -0.16 -3.43 -7.25
C GLY A 175 -0.97 -4.57 -7.81
N PRO A 176 -2.11 -4.91 -7.16
CA PRO A 176 -3.03 -5.92 -7.63
C PRO A 176 -3.95 -5.33 -8.71
N PHE A 177 -3.87 -5.90 -9.92
CA PHE A 177 -4.72 -5.51 -11.05
C PHE A 177 -5.71 -6.62 -11.36
N GLY A 178 -6.97 -6.24 -11.55
CA GLY A 178 -8.04 -7.16 -11.92
C GLY A 178 -9.36 -6.86 -11.21
N GLY A 179 -10.30 -7.79 -11.38
CA GLY A 179 -11.63 -7.73 -10.78
C GLY A 179 -11.70 -8.39 -9.40
N PRO A 180 -12.90 -8.50 -8.83
CA PRO A 180 -13.08 -9.07 -7.48
C PRO A 180 -12.67 -10.54 -7.34
N ILE A 181 -12.72 -11.30 -8.44
CA ILE A 181 -12.51 -12.76 -8.44
C ILE A 181 -11.10 -13.13 -8.91
N GLN A 182 -10.53 -12.35 -9.83
CA GLN A 182 -9.23 -12.66 -10.43
C GLN A 182 -8.36 -11.40 -10.42
N GLN A 183 -7.26 -11.47 -9.72
CA GLN A 183 -6.27 -10.40 -9.62
C GLN A 183 -4.87 -10.96 -9.82
N GLN A 184 -4.03 -10.17 -10.47
CA GLN A 184 -2.60 -10.42 -10.63
C GLN A 184 -1.83 -9.29 -9.96
N LEU A 185 -0.79 -9.61 -9.21
CA LEU A 185 0.21 -8.64 -8.83
C LEU A 185 0.98 -8.25 -10.09
N MET A 186 0.95 -6.99 -10.45
CA MET A 186 1.57 -6.46 -11.66
C MET A 186 2.60 -5.40 -11.31
N LYS A 187 3.73 -5.43 -11.99
CA LYS A 187 4.65 -4.31 -12.10
C LYS A 187 4.46 -3.67 -13.48
N LYS A 188 4.07 -2.40 -13.50
CA LYS A 188 3.87 -1.62 -14.72
C LYS A 188 4.92 -0.50 -14.76
N GLU A 189 5.94 -0.65 -15.59
CA GLU A 189 7.07 0.27 -15.73
C GLU A 189 6.81 1.28 -16.85
N ARG A 190 7.05 2.56 -16.56
CA ARG A 190 6.93 3.63 -17.57
C ARG A 190 8.19 3.71 -18.43
N GLN A 191 8.00 3.67 -19.74
CA GLN A 191 9.06 3.86 -20.74
C GLN A 191 8.58 4.92 -21.75
N GLY A 192 8.88 6.18 -21.47
CA GLY A 192 8.36 7.32 -22.20
C GLY A 192 6.84 7.43 -22.11
N VAL A 193 6.16 7.19 -23.23
CA VAL A 193 4.68 7.20 -23.32
C VAL A 193 4.05 5.80 -23.16
N GLN A 194 4.84 4.75 -23.08
CA GLN A 194 4.40 3.37 -23.00
C GLN A 194 4.56 2.81 -21.58
N TRP A 195 3.78 1.75 -21.28
CA TRP A 195 3.89 0.97 -20.08
C TRP A 195 4.29 -0.46 -20.42
N MET A 196 5.30 -0.97 -19.70
CA MET A 196 5.75 -2.34 -19.82
C MET A 196 5.20 -3.15 -18.65
N ASP A 197 4.41 -4.15 -18.93
CA ASP A 197 3.73 -4.97 -17.93
C ASP A 197 4.53 -6.23 -17.60
N THR A 198 4.68 -6.52 -16.31
CA THR A 198 5.24 -7.76 -15.78
C THR A 198 4.27 -8.37 -14.78
N GLU A 199 3.83 -9.59 -15.04
CA GLU A 199 3.00 -10.37 -14.11
C GLU A 199 3.88 -11.06 -13.06
N LEU A 200 3.52 -10.89 -11.78
CA LEU A 200 4.28 -11.41 -10.64
C LEU A 200 3.56 -12.54 -9.91
N GLY A 201 2.33 -12.85 -10.31
CA GLY A 201 1.54 -13.96 -9.79
C GLY A 201 0.17 -13.55 -9.25
N PRO A 202 -0.70 -14.55 -8.98
CA PRO A 202 -2.05 -14.32 -8.50
C PRO A 202 -2.07 -13.81 -7.06
N VAL A 203 -2.96 -12.86 -6.77
CA VAL A 203 -3.16 -12.28 -5.44
C VAL A 203 -4.64 -12.03 -5.17
N VAL A 204 -4.99 -11.78 -3.90
CA VAL A 204 -6.34 -11.40 -3.50
C VAL A 204 -6.27 -10.19 -2.56
N PHE A 205 -6.79 -9.06 -3.02
CA PHE A 205 -6.91 -7.82 -2.25
C PHE A 205 -8.35 -7.32 -2.29
N GLY A 206 -8.77 -6.58 -1.26
CA GLY A 206 -9.98 -5.79 -1.32
C GLY A 206 -9.88 -4.69 -2.38
N PRO A 207 -10.99 -4.19 -2.90
CA PRO A 207 -10.99 -3.12 -3.90
C PRO A 207 -10.38 -1.83 -3.34
N MET A 208 -9.73 -1.04 -4.21
CA MET A 208 -9.30 0.31 -3.94
C MET A 208 -10.26 1.28 -4.63
N ASP A 209 -10.95 2.09 -3.85
CA ASP A 209 -11.79 3.18 -4.36
C ASP A 209 -11.19 4.52 -3.96
N LEU A 210 -10.55 5.19 -4.90
CA LEU A 210 -9.93 6.51 -4.68
C LEU A 210 -10.96 7.64 -4.48
N HIS A 211 -12.23 7.39 -4.77
CA HIS A 211 -13.31 8.34 -4.61
C HIS A 211 -14.21 8.07 -3.38
N GLU A 212 -13.78 7.15 -2.50
CA GLU A 212 -14.56 6.76 -1.31
C GLU A 212 -14.91 7.97 -0.43
N ALA A 213 -13.97 8.89 -0.25
CA ALA A 213 -14.17 10.11 0.54
C ALA A 213 -15.20 11.07 -0.05
N GLU A 214 -15.37 11.09 -1.38
CA GLU A 214 -16.32 11.96 -2.08
C GLU A 214 -17.75 11.42 -2.05
N ARG A 215 -17.92 10.11 -1.93
CA ARG A 215 -19.23 9.45 -1.99
C ARG A 215 -19.97 9.39 -0.65
N GLY A 216 -19.29 9.67 0.47
CA GLY A 216 -19.87 9.45 1.79
C GLY A 216 -20.09 7.94 2.08
N PRO A 217 -20.72 7.58 3.21
CA PRO A 217 -21.06 6.19 3.48
C PRO A 217 -21.98 5.67 2.37
N LEU A 218 -21.59 4.57 1.72
CA LEU A 218 -22.35 3.95 0.63
C LEU A 218 -23.79 3.63 1.10
N ASP A 219 -24.77 4.26 0.47
CA ASP A 219 -26.18 3.85 0.62
C ASP A 219 -26.27 2.36 0.24
N PRO A 220 -26.97 1.52 1.05
CA PRO A 220 -27.18 0.10 0.75
C PRO A 220 -27.75 -0.16 -0.67
N ARG A 221 -28.41 0.80 -1.28
CA ARG A 221 -28.92 0.73 -2.66
C ARG A 221 -27.78 0.80 -3.68
N THR A 222 -26.80 1.65 -3.46
CA THR A 222 -25.62 1.81 -4.34
C THR A 222 -24.74 0.55 -4.28
N LEU A 223 -24.67 -0.10 -3.11
CA LEU A 223 -23.96 -1.37 -2.96
C LEU A 223 -24.63 -2.49 -3.76
N ALA A 224 -25.97 -2.54 -3.77
CA ALA A 224 -26.73 -3.53 -4.55
C ALA A 224 -26.54 -3.33 -6.07
N GLU A 225 -26.53 -2.10 -6.55
CA GLU A 225 -26.28 -1.76 -7.96
C GLU A 225 -24.86 -2.17 -8.39
N HIS A 226 -23.84 -1.93 -7.55
CA HIS A 226 -22.47 -2.35 -7.84
C HIS A 226 -22.29 -3.88 -7.84
N ILE A 227 -23.08 -4.61 -7.05
CA ILE A 227 -23.07 -6.08 -7.07
C ILE A 227 -23.76 -6.62 -8.34
N GLU A 228 -24.85 -6.00 -8.77
CA GLU A 228 -25.54 -6.37 -10.02
C GLU A 228 -24.68 -6.08 -11.26
N ASP A 229 -23.99 -4.94 -11.31
CA ASP A 229 -23.04 -4.61 -12.39
C ASP A 229 -21.82 -5.52 -12.42
N ALA A 230 -21.38 -6.02 -11.28
CA ALA A 230 -20.25 -6.95 -11.20
C ALA A 230 -20.62 -8.41 -11.60
N LEU A 231 -21.94 -8.71 -11.63
CA LEU A 231 -22.47 -10.04 -12.00
C LEU A 231 -23.01 -10.10 -13.43
N SER A 232 -23.08 -8.97 -14.14
CA SER A 232 -23.49 -8.84 -15.53
C SER A 232 -22.28 -8.80 -16.48
#